data_7bf6e5fb8532a81be8aed46bd58c50f2
#
_entry.id   7bf6e5fb8532a81be8aed46bd58c50f2
#
_cell.length_a   1.000
_cell.length_b   1.000
_cell.length_c   1.000
_cell.angle_alpha   90.00
_cell.angle_beta   90.00
_cell.angle_gamma   90.00
#
_symmetry.space_group_name_H-M   'P 1'
#
loop_
_entity.id
_entity.type
_entity.pdbx_description
1 polymer ?
#
loop_
_entity_poly.entity_id
_entity_poly.type
_entity_poly.pdbx_seq_one_letter_code
_entity_poly.pdbx_strand_id
1 'polypeptide(L)'
;MLPIGQKFYTRTKHRIQQGKKTAGAWLQIGSPFTAEILGRAGFDWLMIDMEHGPGDIMTLIAQLQAMKGYGVDAFVRAPWNDFVTVKRILDAGANGVLIP
;
A
#
# COMPACT_ATOMS: atom_id res chain seq x y z
N MET A 1 -7.63 -14.09 -4.54
CA MET A 1 -6.41 -14.80 -5.01
C MET A 1 -6.41 -14.84 -6.53
N LEU A 2 -5.26 -14.58 -7.15
CA LEU A 2 -5.11 -14.72 -8.60
C LEU A 2 -4.98 -16.21 -8.96
N PRO A 3 -5.61 -16.67 -10.06
CA PRO A 3 -5.37 -18.03 -10.55
C PRO A 3 -3.89 -18.27 -10.86
N ILE A 4 -3.48 -19.54 -10.79
CA ILE A 4 -2.11 -19.93 -11.15
C ILE A 4 -1.86 -19.52 -12.61
N GLY A 5 -0.72 -18.85 -12.86
CA GLY A 5 -0.33 -18.36 -14.17
C GLY A 5 -0.77 -16.96 -14.52
N GLN A 6 -1.63 -16.34 -13.72
CA GLN A 6 -1.94 -14.92 -13.90
C GLN A 6 -0.80 -14.02 -13.38
N LYS A 7 -0.54 -12.94 -14.13
CA LYS A 7 0.44 -11.94 -13.69
C LYS A 7 -0.09 -11.19 -12.47
N PHE A 8 0.82 -10.71 -11.65
CA PHE A 8 0.51 -9.83 -10.55
C PHE A 8 -0.25 -8.59 -11.08
N TYR A 9 -1.32 -8.22 -10.38
CA TYR A 9 -2.24 -7.19 -10.84
C TYR A 9 -2.44 -6.13 -9.75
N THR A 10 -2.19 -4.87 -10.11
CA THR A 10 -2.50 -3.73 -9.26
C THR A 10 -3.71 -3.00 -9.85
N ARG A 11 -4.82 -3.09 -9.16
CA ARG A 11 -6.11 -2.56 -9.64
C ARG A 11 -6.06 -1.06 -9.93
N THR A 12 -5.48 -0.28 -9.03
CA THR A 12 -5.38 1.18 -9.19
C THR A 12 -4.59 1.56 -10.42
N LYS A 13 -3.45 0.92 -10.64
CA LYS A 13 -2.62 1.14 -11.83
C LYS A 13 -3.42 0.89 -13.10
N HIS A 14 -4.15 -0.22 -13.14
CA HIS A 14 -4.97 -0.59 -14.28
C HIS A 14 -6.06 0.45 -14.55
N ARG A 15 -6.76 0.91 -13.51
CA ARG A 15 -7.80 1.93 -13.64
C ARG A 15 -7.23 3.25 -14.19
N ILE A 16 -6.08 3.68 -13.69
CA ILE A 16 -5.42 4.88 -14.17
C ILE A 16 -5.04 4.74 -15.64
N GLN A 17 -4.51 3.59 -16.05
CA GLN A 17 -4.17 3.31 -17.45
C GLN A 17 -5.38 3.34 -18.38
N GLN A 18 -6.57 3.05 -17.85
CA GLN A 18 -7.82 3.14 -18.59
C GLN A 18 -8.44 4.54 -18.61
N GLY A 19 -7.76 5.53 -18.03
CA GLY A 19 -8.26 6.90 -17.91
C GLY A 19 -9.31 7.10 -16.84
N LYS A 20 -9.49 6.15 -15.93
CA LYS A 20 -10.46 6.25 -14.85
C LYS A 20 -9.89 7.01 -13.67
N LYS A 21 -10.76 7.70 -12.94
CA LYS A 21 -10.38 8.38 -11.70
C LYS A 21 -10.24 7.37 -10.58
N THR A 22 -9.31 7.64 -9.67
CA THR A 22 -9.15 6.88 -8.44
C THR A 22 -9.13 7.83 -7.25
N ALA A 23 -9.50 7.33 -6.09
CA ALA A 23 -9.46 8.07 -4.83
C ALA A 23 -8.70 7.27 -3.79
N GLY A 24 -7.84 7.94 -3.05
CA GLY A 24 -7.07 7.31 -2.00
C GLY A 24 -6.94 8.18 -0.78
N ALA A 25 -6.34 7.65 0.25
CA ALA A 25 -6.10 8.35 1.49
C ALA A 25 -4.69 8.09 1.99
N TRP A 26 -4.21 8.97 2.87
CA TRP A 26 -2.87 8.92 3.42
C TRP A 26 -2.90 8.41 4.85
N LEU A 27 -2.04 7.44 5.16
CA LEU A 27 -1.91 6.87 6.50
C LEU A 27 -0.61 7.34 7.13
N GLN A 28 -0.70 8.23 8.13
CA GLN A 28 0.47 8.77 8.83
C GLN A 28 0.54 8.39 10.30
N ILE A 29 -0.47 7.67 10.81
CA ILE A 29 -0.54 7.36 12.24
C ILE A 29 0.31 6.14 12.61
N GLY A 30 0.56 5.25 11.68
CA GLY A 30 1.31 4.02 11.95
C GLY A 30 0.50 2.98 12.71
N SER A 31 -0.82 2.95 12.52
CA SER A 31 -1.71 2.03 13.22
C SER A 31 -2.35 1.02 12.27
N PRO A 32 -2.21 -0.29 12.54
CA PRO A 32 -2.94 -1.29 11.76
C PRO A 32 -4.45 -1.17 11.92
N PHE A 33 -4.94 -0.69 13.07
CA PHE A 33 -6.37 -0.48 13.28
C PHE A 33 -6.93 0.58 12.33
N THR A 34 -6.24 1.71 12.20
CA THR A 34 -6.62 2.77 11.25
C THR A 34 -6.55 2.27 9.81
N ALA A 35 -5.52 1.48 9.48
CA ALA A 35 -5.38 0.89 8.16
C ALA A 35 -6.56 -0.03 7.82
N GLU A 36 -7.02 -0.82 8.77
CA GLU A 36 -8.19 -1.67 8.57
C GLU A 36 -9.45 -0.86 8.34
N ILE A 37 -9.70 0.15 9.17
CA ILE A 37 -10.89 1.00 9.04
C ILE A 37 -10.92 1.68 7.66
N LEU A 38 -9.83 2.30 7.25
CA LEU A 38 -9.76 3.00 5.97
C LEU A 38 -9.70 2.04 4.79
N GLY A 39 -9.10 0.85 4.98
CA GLY A 39 -9.09 -0.19 3.97
C GLY A 39 -10.47 -0.68 3.60
N ARG A 40 -11.42 -0.62 4.53
CA ARG A 40 -12.82 -1.01 4.34
C ARG A 40 -13.71 0.13 3.86
N ALA A 41 -13.20 1.36 3.79
CA ALA A 41 -14.01 2.55 3.53
C ALA A 41 -14.33 2.75 2.04
N GLY A 42 -13.76 1.97 1.14
CA GLY A 42 -14.05 2.06 -0.29
C GLY A 42 -13.03 2.85 -1.11
N PHE A 43 -11.91 3.25 -0.55
CA PHE A 43 -10.84 3.86 -1.32
C PHE A 43 -10.22 2.87 -2.30
N ASP A 44 -9.74 3.39 -3.43
CA ASP A 44 -8.98 2.56 -4.38
C ASP A 44 -7.61 2.20 -3.83
N TRP A 45 -6.99 3.11 -3.09
CA TRP A 45 -5.65 2.90 -2.53
C TRP A 45 -5.48 3.66 -1.22
N LEU A 46 -4.52 3.20 -0.43
CA LEU A 46 -4.04 3.90 0.77
C LEU A 46 -2.53 4.05 0.66
N MET A 47 -2.03 5.22 1.01
CA MET A 47 -0.59 5.52 1.03
C MET A 47 -0.09 5.45 2.47
N ILE A 48 0.70 4.43 2.76
CA ILE A 48 1.35 4.27 4.07
C ILE A 48 2.65 5.09 4.05
N ASP A 49 2.76 6.04 4.96
CA ASP A 49 3.87 6.98 4.99
C ASP A 49 4.95 6.51 5.96
N MET A 50 6.08 6.08 5.39
CA MET A 50 7.26 5.70 6.18
C MET A 50 8.32 6.80 6.19
N GLU A 51 8.10 7.91 5.48
CA GLU A 51 9.01 9.06 5.51
C GLU A 51 8.68 9.99 6.67
N HIS A 52 7.43 10.38 6.80
CA HIS A 52 6.97 11.32 7.82
C HIS A 52 6.01 10.70 8.82
N GLY A 53 5.68 9.44 8.66
CA GLY A 53 4.91 8.67 9.63
C GLY A 53 5.82 7.93 10.61
N PRO A 54 5.31 7.54 11.78
CA PRO A 54 6.14 6.97 12.86
C PRO A 54 6.47 5.49 12.69
N GLY A 55 5.93 4.82 11.68
CA GLY A 55 6.05 3.36 11.56
C GLY A 55 7.38 2.89 10.99
N ASP A 56 7.75 1.68 11.38
CA ASP A 56 8.88 0.93 10.84
C ASP A 56 8.38 -0.23 9.95
N ILE A 57 9.29 -1.13 9.57
CA ILE A 57 8.93 -2.26 8.70
C ILE A 57 7.93 -3.22 9.37
N MET A 58 8.02 -3.42 10.68
CA MET A 58 7.07 -4.28 11.40
C MET A 58 5.69 -3.65 11.46
N THR A 59 5.62 -2.34 11.67
CA THR A 59 4.37 -1.57 11.59
C THR A 59 3.75 -1.68 10.19
N LEU A 60 4.57 -1.54 9.16
CA LEU A 60 4.11 -1.67 7.77
C LEU A 60 3.50 -3.04 7.53
N ILE A 61 4.17 -4.11 7.95
CA ILE A 61 3.66 -5.48 7.77
C ILE A 61 2.29 -5.62 8.44
N ALA A 62 2.13 -5.11 9.65
CA ALA A 62 0.86 -5.17 10.37
C ALA A 62 -0.24 -4.38 9.65
N GLN A 63 0.08 -3.21 9.11
CA GLN A 63 -0.86 -2.41 8.33
C GLN A 63 -1.28 -3.12 7.04
N LEU A 64 -0.34 -3.73 6.32
CA LEU A 64 -0.63 -4.49 5.11
C LEU A 64 -1.52 -5.68 5.40
N GLN A 65 -1.27 -6.40 6.50
CA GLN A 65 -2.12 -7.51 6.93
C GLN A 65 -3.54 -7.03 7.25
N ALA A 66 -3.68 -5.88 7.89
CA ALA A 66 -4.97 -5.32 8.25
C ALA A 66 -5.79 -4.89 7.03
N MET A 67 -5.13 -4.51 5.94
CA MET A 67 -5.79 -4.10 4.68
C MET A 67 -6.14 -5.27 3.77
N LYS A 68 -5.64 -6.45 4.07
CA LYS A 68 -5.74 -7.61 3.18
C LYS A 68 -7.19 -8.05 3.01
N GLY A 69 -7.58 -8.32 1.76
CA GLY A 69 -8.90 -8.87 1.46
C GLY A 69 -10.01 -7.85 1.21
N TYR A 70 -9.73 -6.56 1.33
CA TYR A 70 -10.74 -5.52 1.12
C TYR A 70 -10.70 -4.90 -0.28
N GLY A 71 -9.79 -5.34 -1.16
CA GLY A 71 -9.70 -4.82 -2.52
C GLY A 71 -9.02 -3.47 -2.66
N VAL A 72 -8.50 -2.92 -1.58
CA VAL A 72 -7.74 -1.67 -1.60
C VAL A 72 -6.27 -1.96 -1.89
N ASP A 73 -5.65 -1.15 -2.74
CA ASP A 73 -4.21 -1.25 -2.98
C ASP A 73 -3.43 -0.53 -1.88
N ALA A 74 -2.32 -1.12 -1.49
CA ALA A 74 -1.42 -0.54 -0.50
C ALA A 74 -0.18 0.03 -1.19
N PHE A 75 -0.05 1.35 -1.14
CA PHE A 75 1.16 2.04 -1.59
C PHE A 75 1.93 2.54 -0.37
N VAL A 76 3.23 2.65 -0.51
CA VAL A 76 4.10 3.03 0.60
C VAL A 76 5.03 4.14 0.13
N ARG A 77 5.08 5.25 0.86
CA ARG A 77 6.15 6.23 0.66
C ARG A 77 7.36 5.77 1.47
N ALA A 78 8.45 5.45 0.77
CA ALA A 78 9.68 5.01 1.40
C ALA A 78 10.30 6.14 2.24
N PRO A 79 11.05 5.84 3.31
CA PRO A 79 11.71 6.86 4.10
C PRO A 79 12.86 7.54 3.36
N TRP A 80 13.41 6.88 2.39
CA TRP A 80 14.54 7.38 1.59
C TRP A 80 14.61 6.64 0.26
N ASN A 81 15.26 7.23 -0.73
CA ASN A 81 15.55 6.54 -1.99
C ASN A 81 16.72 5.58 -1.81
N ASP A 82 16.46 4.44 -1.22
CA ASP A 82 17.44 3.45 -0.81
C ASP A 82 16.94 2.06 -1.20
N PHE A 83 17.70 1.35 -2.02
CA PHE A 83 17.23 0.07 -2.55
C PHE A 83 17.01 -1.00 -1.48
N VAL A 84 17.76 -0.96 -0.38
CA VAL A 84 17.58 -1.93 0.72
C VAL A 84 16.21 -1.76 1.35
N THR A 85 15.84 -0.53 1.66
CA THR A 85 14.52 -0.22 2.24
C THR A 85 13.40 -0.50 1.25
N VAL A 86 13.54 -0.09 -0.01
CA VAL A 86 12.54 -0.33 -1.05
C VAL A 86 12.31 -1.83 -1.26
N LYS A 87 13.39 -2.61 -1.28
CA LYS A 87 13.30 -4.06 -1.38
C LYS A 87 12.47 -4.65 -0.24
N ARG A 88 12.72 -4.22 0.99
CA ARG A 88 11.97 -4.72 2.16
C ARG A 88 10.50 -4.32 2.11
N ILE A 89 10.19 -3.12 1.65
CA ILE A 89 8.81 -2.66 1.46
C ILE A 89 8.09 -3.55 0.45
N LEU A 90 8.71 -3.84 -0.67
CA LEU A 90 8.13 -4.71 -1.70
C LEU A 90 7.97 -6.15 -1.21
N ASP A 91 8.96 -6.65 -0.49
CA ASP A 91 8.87 -7.99 0.12
C ASP A 91 7.74 -8.09 1.14
N ALA A 92 7.43 -6.99 1.82
CA ALA A 92 6.32 -6.95 2.78
C ALA A 92 4.95 -7.03 2.10
N GLY A 93 4.87 -6.76 0.80
CA GLY A 93 3.64 -6.91 0.03
C GLY A 93 3.01 -5.62 -0.48
N ALA A 94 3.75 -4.52 -0.51
CA ALA A 94 3.24 -3.27 -1.08
C ALA A 94 2.97 -3.42 -2.58
N ASN A 95 1.88 -2.80 -3.05
CA ASN A 95 1.52 -2.78 -4.48
C ASN A 95 2.32 -1.74 -5.27
N GLY A 96 2.87 -0.77 -4.59
CA GLY A 96 3.69 0.26 -5.21
C GLY A 96 4.45 1.06 -4.17
N VAL A 97 5.44 1.81 -4.63
CA VAL A 97 6.31 2.61 -3.75
C VAL A 97 6.38 4.03 -4.30
N LEU A 98 6.21 5.00 -3.41
CA LEU A 98 6.47 6.40 -3.70
C LEU A 98 7.87 6.74 -3.20
N ILE A 99 8.73 7.16 -4.10
CA ILE A 99 10.10 7.57 -3.77
C ILE A 99 10.08 9.06 -3.44
N PRO A 100 10.55 9.44 -2.24
CA PRO A 100 10.53 10.84 -1.84
C PRO A 100 11.58 11.70 -2.54
#